data_6faa6b3970b43227d2bc75e36df24f20
#
_entry.id   6faa6b3970b43227d2bc75e36df24f20
#
_cell.length_a   1.000
_cell.length_b   1.000
_cell.length_c   1.000
_cell.angle_alpha   90.00
_cell.angle_beta   90.00
_cell.angle_gamma   90.00
#
_symmetry.space_group_name_H-M   'P 1'
#
loop_
_entity.id
_entity.type
_entity.pdbx_description
1 polymer ?
#
loop_
_entity_poly.entity_id
_entity_poly.type
_entity_poly.pdbx_seq_one_letter_code
_entity_poly.pdbx_strand_id
1 'polypeptide(L)' 'MDEHFFTCPYCWQEISMLIDLSANSQTYVEDCEVCCNPISISFEISDGAVQSFHADSLEQ' A
#
# COMPACT_ATOMS: atom_id res chain seq x y z
N MET A 1 -5.13 0.39 13.59
CA MET A 1 -4.61 0.00 12.28
C MET A 1 -5.70 -0.61 11.45
N ASP A 2 -5.63 -0.40 10.17
CA ASP A 2 -6.66 -0.87 9.24
C ASP A 2 -6.02 -1.72 8.16
N GLU A 3 -6.65 -2.84 7.82
CA GLU A 3 -6.13 -3.70 6.77
C GLU A 3 -6.68 -3.22 5.43
N HIS A 4 -5.80 -2.94 4.49
CA HIS A 4 -6.18 -2.46 3.18
C HIS A 4 -5.76 -3.47 2.12
N PHE A 5 -6.69 -3.85 1.27
CA PHE A 5 -6.43 -4.81 0.19
C PHE A 5 -6.16 -4.08 -1.11
N PHE A 6 -5.19 -4.57 -1.86
CA PHE A 6 -4.85 -3.97 -3.14
C PHE A 6 -4.21 -5.02 -4.04
N THR A 7 -4.13 -4.70 -5.33
CA THR A 7 -3.56 -5.61 -6.32
C THR A 7 -2.08 -5.31 -6.51
N CYS A 8 -1.25 -6.34 -6.38
CA CYS A 8 0.18 -6.21 -6.62
C CYS A 8 0.44 -5.82 -8.08
N PRO A 9 1.25 -4.77 -8.34
CA PRO A 9 1.52 -4.35 -9.71
C PRO A 9 2.46 -5.28 -10.47
N TYR A 10 3.04 -6.27 -9.81
CA TYR A 10 3.94 -7.23 -10.45
C TYR A 10 3.23 -8.53 -10.80
N CYS A 11 2.61 -9.17 -9.81
CA CYS A 11 2.04 -10.49 -9.99
C CYS A 11 0.52 -10.48 -10.13
N TRP A 12 -0.10 -9.33 -9.93
CA TRP A 12 -1.54 -9.11 -10.07
C TRP A 12 -2.38 -9.92 -9.08
N GLN A 13 -1.77 -10.36 -7.99
CA GLN A 13 -2.51 -11.02 -6.92
C GLN A 13 -3.01 -9.99 -5.92
N GLU A 14 -4.16 -10.27 -5.32
CA GLU A 14 -4.67 -9.42 -4.27
C GLU A 14 -3.88 -9.68 -2.99
N ILE A 15 -3.33 -8.62 -2.42
CA ILE A 15 -2.58 -8.68 -1.18
C ILE A 15 -3.11 -7.60 -0.25
N SER A 16 -2.65 -7.62 0.99
CA SER A 16 -3.11 -6.65 1.97
C SER A 16 -1.95 -6.13 2.79
N MET A 17 -2.16 -4.98 3.41
CA MET A 17 -1.20 -4.41 4.33
C MET A 17 -1.94 -3.68 5.43
N LEU A 18 -1.25 -3.46 6.55
CA LEU A 18 -1.81 -2.72 7.67
C LEU A 18 -1.43 -1.24 7.52
N ILE A 19 -2.43 -0.38 7.65
CA ILE A 19 -2.24 1.06 7.56
C ILE A 19 -2.51 1.67 8.92
N ASP A 20 -1.57 2.52 9.37
CA ASP A 20 -1.72 3.24 10.62
C ASP A 20 -2.53 4.49 10.37
N LEU A 21 -3.76 4.51 10.85
CA LEU A 21 -4.68 5.61 10.61
C LEU A 21 -4.34 6.87 11.41
N SER A 22 -3.36 6.79 12.30
CA SER A 22 -2.93 7.97 13.05
C SER A 22 -1.99 8.86 12.24
N ALA A 23 -1.45 8.36 11.13
CA ALA A 23 -0.62 9.15 10.24
C ALA A 23 -1.48 9.97 9.28
N ASN A 24 -0.97 11.11 8.83
CA ASN A 24 -1.70 11.96 7.88
C ASN A 24 -1.51 11.47 6.45
N SER A 25 -0.27 11.31 6.03
CA SER A 25 0.05 10.77 4.73
C SER A 25 1.43 10.15 4.80
N GLN A 26 1.67 9.12 4.00
CA GLN A 26 2.95 8.43 4.02
C GLN A 26 3.26 7.86 2.66
N THR A 27 4.56 7.75 2.39
CA THR A 27 5.06 7.06 1.21
C THR A 27 6.18 6.15 1.68
N TYR A 28 6.08 4.87 1.36
CA TYR A 28 7.14 3.93 1.74
C TYR A 28 7.10 2.72 0.81
N VAL A 29 8.08 1.84 0.99
CA VAL A 29 8.21 0.65 0.16
C VAL A 29 7.79 -0.57 0.98
N GLU A 30 6.91 -1.38 0.41
CA GLU A 30 6.48 -2.65 0.98
C GLU A 30 6.77 -3.77 0.01
N ASP A 31 7.12 -4.93 0.52
CA ASP A 31 7.34 -6.09 -0.34
C ASP A 31 6.04 -6.84 -0.57
N CYS A 32 5.85 -7.30 -1.80
CA CYS A 32 4.72 -8.17 -2.11
C CYS A 32 4.90 -9.51 -1.38
N GLU A 33 3.85 -9.99 -0.73
CA GLU A 33 3.94 -11.25 0.01
C GLU A 33 3.90 -12.48 -0.90
N VAL A 34 3.64 -12.29 -2.18
CA VAL A 34 3.57 -13.38 -3.15
C VAL A 34 4.82 -13.44 -4.01
N CYS A 35 5.20 -12.32 -4.63
CA CYS A 35 6.34 -12.30 -5.55
C CYS A 35 7.59 -11.64 -4.94
N CYS A 36 7.48 -11.08 -3.75
CA CYS A 36 8.60 -10.50 -2.99
C CYS A 36 9.29 -9.35 -3.69
N ASN A 37 8.58 -8.66 -4.58
CA ASN A 37 9.13 -7.48 -5.24
C ASN A 37 8.72 -6.22 -4.50
N PRO A 38 9.58 -5.18 -4.50
CA PRO A 38 9.25 -3.95 -3.77
C PRO A 38 8.16 -3.15 -4.47
N ILE A 39 7.22 -2.66 -3.69
CA ILE A 39 6.10 -1.87 -4.18
C ILE A 39 6.17 -0.50 -3.52
N SER A 40 6.07 0.55 -4.32
CA SER A 40 5.99 1.90 -3.79
C SER A 40 4.56 2.17 -3.35
N ILE A 41 4.37 2.38 -2.06
CA ILE A 41 3.05 2.60 -1.46
C ILE A 41 2.95 4.05 -1.04
N SER A 42 1.87 4.72 -1.44
CA SER A 42 1.58 6.05 -0.92
C SER A 42 0.10 6.14 -0.61
N PHE A 43 -0.23 6.80 0.48
CA PHE A 43 -1.61 6.96 0.88
C PHE A 43 -1.78 8.22 1.71
N GLU A 44 -3.02 8.71 1.75
CA GLU A 44 -3.39 9.85 2.55
C GLU A 44 -4.52 9.47 3.49
N ILE A 45 -4.42 9.96 4.72
CA ILE A 45 -5.41 9.72 5.76
C ILE A 45 -6.06 11.05 6.09
N SER A 46 -7.37 11.07 6.17
CA SER A 46 -8.13 12.26 6.59
C SER A 46 -9.31 11.80 7.41
N ASP A 47 -9.53 12.45 8.56
CA ASP A 47 -10.62 12.12 9.47
C ASP A 47 -10.60 10.66 9.91
N GLY A 48 -9.42 10.10 10.07
CA GLY A 48 -9.25 8.73 10.51
C GLY A 48 -9.59 7.68 9.46
N ALA A 49 -9.63 8.07 8.19
CA ALA A 49 -9.95 7.15 7.11
C ALA A 49 -9.00 7.36 5.93
N VAL A 50 -8.78 6.29 5.16
CA VAL A 50 -7.94 6.37 3.97
C VAL A 50 -8.69 7.14 2.89
N GLN A 51 -8.12 8.25 2.43
CA GLN A 51 -8.72 9.07 1.38
C GLN A 51 -8.19 8.71 0.00
N SER A 52 -6.91 8.35 -0.09
CA SER A 52 -6.34 7.90 -1.35
C SER A 52 -5.28 6.85 -1.07
N PHE A 53 -5.08 5.96 -2.02
CA PHE A 53 -4.12 4.88 -1.90
C PHE A 53 -3.54 4.57 -3.27
N HIS A 54 -2.23 4.47 -3.34
CA HIS A 54 -1.53 4.13 -4.58
C HIS A 54 -0.47 3.08 -4.31
N ALA A 55 -0.39 2.11 -5.21
CA ALA A 55 0.62 1.05 -5.15
C ALA A 55 1.22 0.92 -6.54
N ASP A 56 2.49 1.28 -6.67
CA ASP A 56 3.18 1.29 -7.96
C ASP A 56 4.40 0.41 -7.91
N SER A 57 4.78 -0.14 -9.06
CA SER A 57 6.00 -0.92 -9.14
C SER A 57 7.21 0.01 -9.22
N LEU A 58 8.31 -0.42 -8.56
CA LEU A 58 9.55 0.34 -8.59
C LEU A 58 10.46 -0.07 -9.75
N GLU A 59 10.14 -1.18 -10.40
CA GLU A 59 10.99 -1.75 -11.45
C GLU A 59 10.34 -1.64 -12.80
N GLN A 60 9.85 -0.48 -13.12
CA GLN A 60 9.23 -0.20 -14.40
C GLN A 60 10.21 -0.27 -15.54
#